data_0d412872f6b64c931477a76afc7df878
#
_entry.id   0d412872f6b64c931477a76afc7df878
#
_cell.length_a   1.000
_cell.length_b   1.000
_cell.length_c   1.000
_cell.angle_alpha   90.00
_cell.angle_beta   90.00
_cell.angle_gamma   90.00
#
_symmetry.space_group_name_H-M   'P 1'
#
loop_
_entity.id
_entity.type
_entity.pdbx_description
1 polymer ?
#
loop_
_entity_poly.entity_id
_entity_poly.type
_entity_poly.pdbx_seq_one_letter_code
_entity_poly.pdbx_strand_id
1 'polypeptide(L)'
;FDGSKSIKSQRLAKNILLILKHESYVDTIKDAVSGSWFFESLTHKYFLEISENTHNDEIAKTDEYFSFAAGIAPFLRGPYSTMYTIRPWTIRQYAGFSTAEKSNTFYRNNLAAGQKGLSVAFDLATHRGYDSDHPRVEGDVGMAGVAIDSIEDMKLLFDQIPLGDISVSMTMNGAVLPIMAFYIAAAKEQGVSQEKLTGTIQNDILKEFMVRNTYIYPPKPSMRIISDIFKYASHNMPKFNCISISGYHMQEAGASPELELAYTIADGLEYVRTGIKAGLSIDDFAP
;
A
#
# COMPACT_ATOMS: atom_id res chain seq x y z
N PHE A 1 -4.66 30.30 24.29
CA PHE A 1 -3.53 31.26 24.36
C PHE A 1 -4.09 32.61 24.75
N ASP A 2 -3.61 33.20 25.82
CA ASP A 2 -4.11 34.48 26.34
C ASP A 2 -3.56 35.71 25.60
N GLY A 3 -2.84 35.52 24.50
CA GLY A 3 -2.21 36.59 23.71
C GLY A 3 -1.09 37.34 24.42
N SER A 4 -0.69 36.92 25.63
CA SER A 4 0.35 37.59 26.37
C SER A 4 1.73 37.26 25.83
N LYS A 5 2.57 38.27 25.58
CA LYS A 5 3.98 38.10 25.18
C LYS A 5 4.88 37.79 26.38
N SER A 6 4.33 37.21 27.45
CA SER A 6 5.14 36.89 28.64
C SER A 6 6.12 35.75 28.38
N ILE A 7 7.25 35.73 29.04
CA ILE A 7 8.25 34.66 28.96
C ILE A 7 7.62 33.31 29.33
N LYS A 8 6.62 33.29 30.23
CA LYS A 8 5.89 32.10 30.64
C LYS A 8 5.03 31.56 29.51
N SER A 9 4.30 32.40 28.76
CA SER A 9 3.46 31.99 27.63
C SER A 9 4.32 31.46 26.47
N GLN A 10 5.46 32.09 26.19
CA GLN A 10 6.41 31.61 25.16
C GLN A 10 7.00 30.25 25.52
N ARG A 11 7.38 30.08 26.81
CA ARG A 11 7.93 28.82 27.31
C ARG A 11 6.88 27.69 27.26
N LEU A 12 5.62 27.98 27.63
CA LEU A 12 4.52 27.03 27.56
C LEU A 12 4.25 26.61 26.12
N ALA A 13 4.18 27.58 25.19
CA ALA A 13 3.96 27.30 23.77
C ALA A 13 5.08 26.41 23.20
N LYS A 14 6.35 26.70 23.52
CA LYS A 14 7.47 25.87 23.11
C LYS A 14 7.43 24.46 23.70
N ASN A 15 7.07 24.34 24.98
CA ASN A 15 6.98 23.02 25.62
C ASN A 15 5.84 22.17 25.07
N ILE A 16 4.70 22.76 24.74
CA ILE A 16 3.61 22.04 24.06
C ILE A 16 4.08 21.46 22.73
N LEU A 17 4.79 22.24 21.92
CA LEU A 17 5.35 21.77 20.66
C LEU A 17 6.37 20.64 20.84
N LEU A 18 7.21 20.71 21.87
CA LEU A 18 8.17 19.66 22.18
C LEU A 18 7.51 18.39 22.66
N ILE A 19 6.46 18.48 23.48
CA ILE A 19 5.65 17.32 23.92
C ILE A 19 4.97 16.68 22.72
N LEU A 20 4.32 17.45 21.86
CA LEU A 20 3.70 16.96 20.64
C LEU A 20 4.72 16.29 19.72
N LYS A 21 5.92 16.85 19.64
CA LYS A 21 7.00 16.25 18.83
C LYS A 21 7.51 14.92 19.41
N HIS A 22 7.85 14.90 20.69
CA HIS A 22 8.61 13.78 21.28
C HIS A 22 7.74 12.70 21.93
N GLU A 23 6.51 13.02 22.34
CA GLU A 23 5.61 12.06 23.02
C GLU A 23 4.46 11.59 22.14
N SER A 24 4.00 12.42 21.18
CA SER A 24 2.89 12.08 20.31
C SER A 24 3.32 11.68 18.90
N TYR A 25 4.61 11.73 18.59
CA TYR A 25 5.19 11.40 17.29
C TYR A 25 4.53 12.15 16.11
N VAL A 26 3.96 13.32 16.36
CA VAL A 26 3.24 14.12 15.35
C VAL A 26 4.16 14.59 14.23
N ASP A 27 5.45 14.71 14.50
CA ASP A 27 6.46 15.09 13.51
C ASP A 27 6.88 13.95 12.58
N THR A 28 6.51 12.70 12.89
CA THR A 28 6.70 11.56 11.97
C THR A 28 5.63 11.51 10.87
N ILE A 29 4.52 12.20 11.09
CA ILE A 29 3.47 12.40 10.08
C ILE A 29 3.70 13.77 9.45
N LYS A 30 4.26 13.82 8.26
CA LYS A 30 4.67 15.08 7.59
C LYS A 30 3.53 16.09 7.40
N ASP A 31 2.30 15.68 7.38
CA ASP A 31 1.14 16.56 7.35
C ASP A 31 -0.15 15.77 7.66
N ALA A 32 -0.46 15.60 8.93
CA ALA A 32 -1.63 14.84 9.40
C ALA A 32 -2.98 15.45 8.97
N VAL A 33 -2.99 16.69 8.54
CA VAL A 33 -4.19 17.47 8.18
C VAL A 33 -4.21 17.87 6.71
N SER A 34 -3.22 17.41 5.94
CA SER A 34 -3.12 17.65 4.50
C SER A 34 -4.39 17.20 3.78
N GLY A 35 -4.89 18.04 2.90
CA GLY A 35 -6.12 17.80 2.16
C GLY A 35 -7.41 18.14 2.89
N SER A 36 -7.36 18.57 4.15
CA SER A 36 -8.53 19.18 4.80
C SER A 36 -8.66 20.63 4.38
N TRP A 37 -9.68 20.95 3.59
CA TRP A 37 -9.93 22.33 3.14
C TRP A 37 -9.97 23.35 4.30
N PHE A 38 -10.51 22.97 5.44
CA PHE A 38 -10.56 23.81 6.63
C PHE A 38 -9.16 24.15 7.14
N PHE A 39 -8.30 23.15 7.34
CA PHE A 39 -6.95 23.36 7.84
C PHE A 39 -6.07 24.06 6.82
N GLU A 40 -6.23 23.77 5.53
CA GLU A 40 -5.49 24.44 4.46
C GLU A 40 -5.88 25.94 4.39
N SER A 41 -7.18 26.25 4.46
CA SER A 41 -7.65 27.63 4.48
C SER A 41 -7.20 28.40 5.74
N LEU A 42 -7.21 27.72 6.88
CA LEU A 42 -6.74 28.32 8.15
C LEU A 42 -5.23 28.56 8.12
N THR A 43 -4.47 27.60 7.62
CA THR A 43 -3.00 27.70 7.44
C THR A 43 -2.68 28.84 6.48
N HIS A 44 -3.37 28.94 5.36
CA HIS A 44 -3.19 30.02 4.39
C HIS A 44 -3.51 31.38 5.00
N LYS A 45 -4.62 31.48 5.76
CA LYS A 45 -4.96 32.73 6.48
C LYS A 45 -3.87 33.15 7.45
N TYR A 46 -3.41 32.25 8.30
CA TYR A 46 -2.31 32.55 9.24
C TYR A 46 -1.00 32.87 8.53
N PHE A 47 -0.72 32.21 7.43
CA PHE A 47 0.45 32.52 6.62
C PHE A 47 0.40 33.96 6.09
N LEU A 48 -0.74 34.40 5.54
CA LEU A 48 -0.92 35.78 5.10
C LEU A 48 -0.76 36.78 6.25
N GLU A 49 -1.38 36.53 7.40
CA GLU A 49 -1.25 37.37 8.59
C GLU A 49 0.20 37.48 9.08
N ILE A 50 0.98 36.40 8.98
CA ILE A 50 2.41 36.37 9.34
C ILE A 50 3.24 37.10 8.28
N SER A 51 2.97 36.90 6.99
CA SER A 51 3.70 37.52 5.89
C SER A 51 3.51 39.03 5.84
N GLU A 52 2.31 39.52 6.15
CA GLU A 52 2.02 40.96 6.27
C GLU A 52 2.78 41.61 7.44
N ASN A 53 3.11 40.83 8.49
CA ASN A 53 3.82 41.32 9.67
C ASN A 53 5.35 41.16 9.63
N THR A 54 5.86 40.44 8.62
CA THR A 54 7.31 40.12 8.55
C THR A 54 7.95 40.70 7.31
N HIS A 55 7.94 41.77 6.84
CA HIS A 55 8.65 42.44 5.70
C HIS A 55 9.77 41.58 5.00
N ASN A 56 9.54 40.31 4.76
CA ASN A 56 10.52 39.40 4.23
C ASN A 56 10.08 38.92 2.83
N ASP A 57 10.69 39.47 1.78
CA ASP A 57 10.46 39.13 0.37
C ASP A 57 10.72 37.64 0.03
N GLU A 58 11.36 36.88 0.92
CA GLU A 58 11.56 35.44 0.74
C GLU A 58 10.31 34.61 1.01
N ILE A 59 9.37 35.12 1.81
CA ILE A 59 8.12 34.40 2.15
C ILE A 59 7.13 34.45 0.97
N ALA A 60 7.18 35.48 0.15
CA ALA A 60 6.32 35.62 -1.04
C ALA A 60 6.55 34.50 -2.09
N LYS A 61 7.74 33.87 -2.10
CA LYS A 61 8.02 32.73 -2.99
C LYS A 61 7.40 31.41 -2.52
N THR A 62 6.86 31.34 -1.31
CA THR A 62 6.20 30.12 -0.80
C THR A 62 4.75 29.98 -1.24
N ASP A 63 4.17 31.00 -1.86
CA ASP A 63 2.76 30.98 -2.33
C ASP A 63 2.49 29.88 -3.37
N GLU A 64 3.51 29.50 -4.11
CA GLU A 64 3.45 28.39 -5.08
C GLU A 64 3.20 27.04 -4.40
N TYR A 65 3.70 26.83 -3.18
CA TYR A 65 3.53 25.59 -2.40
C TYR A 65 2.14 25.49 -1.73
N PHE A 66 1.45 26.60 -1.53
CA PHE A 66 0.11 26.64 -0.93
C PHE A 66 -1.01 26.59 -1.96
N SER A 67 -0.69 26.73 -3.24
CA SER A 67 -1.69 26.71 -4.32
C SER A 67 -2.17 25.31 -4.70
N PHE A 68 -1.53 24.24 -4.18
CA PHE A 68 -1.92 22.87 -4.47
C PHE A 68 -2.99 22.38 -3.49
N ALA A 69 -4.12 21.91 -4.02
CA ALA A 69 -5.14 21.20 -3.26
C ALA A 69 -5.02 19.68 -3.45
N ALA A 70 -5.49 18.91 -2.47
CA ALA A 70 -5.61 17.47 -2.63
C ALA A 70 -6.59 17.12 -3.76
N GLY A 71 -6.32 16.06 -4.51
CA GLY A 71 -7.13 15.64 -5.64
C GLY A 71 -6.91 16.44 -6.95
N ILE A 72 -5.96 17.36 -6.95
CA ILE A 72 -5.57 18.15 -8.13
C ILE A 72 -4.11 17.84 -8.47
N ALA A 73 -3.83 17.60 -9.77
CA ALA A 73 -2.47 17.41 -10.24
C ALA A 73 -1.58 18.60 -9.87
N PRO A 74 -0.35 18.37 -9.43
CA PRO A 74 0.44 17.15 -9.42
C PRO A 74 0.24 16.24 -8.18
N PHE A 75 -0.87 16.30 -7.48
CA PHE A 75 -1.28 15.46 -6.34
C PHE A 75 -0.33 15.49 -5.13
N LEU A 76 0.38 16.58 -4.94
CA LEU A 76 1.35 16.74 -3.85
C LEU A 76 0.72 16.65 -2.44
N ARG A 77 -0.59 16.92 -2.33
CA ARG A 77 -1.35 16.83 -1.08
C ARG A 77 -2.26 15.62 -1.02
N GLY A 78 -2.10 14.67 -1.93
CA GLY A 78 -2.82 13.41 -1.97
C GLY A 78 -3.79 13.28 -3.14
N PRO A 79 -4.19 12.03 -3.44
CA PRO A 79 -4.94 11.71 -4.66
C PRO A 79 -6.42 12.10 -4.62
N TYR A 80 -7.00 12.36 -3.43
CA TYR A 80 -8.43 12.62 -3.28
C TYR A 80 -8.67 13.99 -2.63
N SER A 81 -9.66 14.74 -3.12
CA SER A 81 -9.97 16.09 -2.64
C SER A 81 -10.30 16.17 -1.14
N THR A 82 -10.90 15.11 -0.60
CA THR A 82 -11.26 15.03 0.82
C THR A 82 -10.33 14.17 1.63
N MET A 83 -9.37 13.49 0.97
CA MET A 83 -8.49 12.50 1.59
C MET A 83 -9.27 11.54 2.51
N TYR A 84 -9.02 11.53 3.80
CA TYR A 84 -9.64 10.61 4.76
C TYR A 84 -10.75 11.24 5.61
N THR A 85 -11.17 12.46 5.32
CA THR A 85 -12.19 13.17 6.12
C THR A 85 -13.60 12.61 5.89
N ILE A 86 -13.95 12.25 4.65
CA ILE A 86 -15.24 11.64 4.29
C ILE A 86 -15.14 10.11 4.28
N ARG A 87 -14.03 9.59 3.78
CA ARG A 87 -13.74 8.14 3.76
C ARG A 87 -12.54 7.87 4.64
N PRO A 88 -12.72 7.39 5.87
CA PRO A 88 -11.62 6.95 6.71
C PRO A 88 -10.81 5.87 6.01
N TRP A 89 -9.52 5.80 6.31
CA TRP A 89 -8.65 4.73 5.80
C TRP A 89 -9.15 3.35 6.20
N THR A 90 -8.91 2.37 5.36
CA THR A 90 -9.26 0.98 5.63
C THR A 90 -8.25 0.36 6.61
N ILE A 91 -8.73 -0.10 7.75
CA ILE A 91 -7.92 -0.85 8.70
C ILE A 91 -7.84 -2.29 8.22
N ARG A 92 -6.62 -2.79 8.06
CA ARG A 92 -6.30 -4.17 7.69
C ARG A 92 -5.24 -4.71 8.62
N GLN A 93 -5.34 -5.98 8.95
CA GLN A 93 -4.26 -6.70 9.61
C GLN A 93 -3.60 -7.62 8.60
N TYR A 94 -2.28 -7.52 8.47
CA TYR A 94 -1.49 -8.47 7.70
C TYR A 94 -1.41 -9.77 8.47
N ALA A 95 -1.99 -10.83 7.96
CA ALA A 95 -2.07 -12.10 8.64
C ALA A 95 -2.21 -13.27 7.65
N GLY A 96 -1.68 -14.39 8.06
CA GLY A 96 -1.77 -15.70 7.42
C GLY A 96 -0.92 -16.67 8.23
N PHE A 97 -1.43 -17.85 8.48
CA PHE A 97 -0.71 -18.86 9.25
C PHE A 97 -1.32 -20.23 9.06
N SER A 98 -0.48 -21.24 9.14
CA SER A 98 -0.90 -22.65 9.12
C SER A 98 -1.73 -23.00 7.87
N THR A 99 -2.98 -23.41 8.04
CA THR A 99 -3.86 -23.87 6.96
C THR A 99 -4.83 -22.78 6.52
N ALA A 100 -5.44 -22.97 5.35
CA ALA A 100 -6.46 -22.07 4.80
C ALA A 100 -7.65 -21.93 5.76
N GLU A 101 -8.12 -23.02 6.41
CA GLU A 101 -9.27 -23.01 7.32
C GLU A 101 -8.98 -22.19 8.58
N LYS A 102 -7.78 -22.32 9.15
CA LYS A 102 -7.40 -21.55 10.35
C LYS A 102 -7.28 -20.07 10.03
N SER A 103 -6.68 -19.73 8.91
CA SER A 103 -6.59 -18.35 8.43
C SER A 103 -7.97 -17.77 8.10
N ASN A 104 -8.85 -18.54 7.46
CA ASN A 104 -10.25 -18.16 7.22
C ASN A 104 -10.98 -17.82 8.50
N THR A 105 -10.90 -18.68 9.50
CA THR A 105 -11.54 -18.46 10.81
C THR A 105 -11.06 -17.14 11.42
N PHE A 106 -9.78 -16.86 11.37
CA PHE A 106 -9.20 -15.61 11.85
C PHE A 106 -9.72 -14.39 11.06
N TYR A 107 -9.77 -14.46 9.74
CA TYR A 107 -10.27 -13.36 8.91
C TYR A 107 -11.74 -13.07 9.16
N ARG A 108 -12.58 -14.10 9.26
CA ARG A 108 -14.00 -13.93 9.56
C ARG A 108 -14.25 -13.30 10.92
N ASN A 109 -13.49 -13.70 11.96
CA ASN A 109 -13.56 -13.09 13.27
C ASN A 109 -13.19 -11.60 13.24
N ASN A 110 -12.15 -11.24 12.51
CA ASN A 110 -11.73 -9.85 12.37
C ASN A 110 -12.74 -9.00 11.60
N LEU A 111 -13.31 -9.55 10.53
CA LEU A 111 -14.38 -8.87 9.78
C LEU A 111 -15.62 -8.65 10.66
N ALA A 112 -16.01 -9.65 11.46
CA ALA A 112 -17.10 -9.53 12.42
C ALA A 112 -16.80 -8.49 13.53
N ALA A 113 -15.52 -8.32 13.89
CA ALA A 113 -15.06 -7.28 14.82
C ALA A 113 -14.95 -5.88 14.19
N GLY A 114 -15.30 -5.72 12.91
CA GLY A 114 -15.35 -4.41 12.23
C GLY A 114 -14.17 -4.08 11.32
N GLN A 115 -13.26 -5.00 11.06
CA GLN A 115 -12.24 -4.85 10.03
C GLN A 115 -12.90 -4.70 8.66
N LYS A 116 -12.34 -3.85 7.78
CA LYS A 116 -12.95 -3.48 6.50
C LYS A 116 -12.22 -4.02 5.27
N GLY A 117 -11.11 -4.70 5.47
CA GLY A 117 -10.34 -5.32 4.39
C GLY A 117 -9.42 -6.39 4.93
N LEU A 118 -8.89 -7.22 4.06
CA LEU A 118 -7.96 -8.28 4.39
C LEU A 118 -6.59 -7.99 3.81
N SER A 119 -5.54 -8.46 4.50
CA SER A 119 -4.19 -8.50 3.98
C SER A 119 -3.61 -9.89 4.24
N VAL A 120 -3.42 -10.65 3.17
CA VAL A 120 -3.04 -12.07 3.23
C VAL A 120 -1.52 -12.21 3.22
N ALA A 121 -1.01 -12.89 4.24
CA ALA A 121 0.36 -13.38 4.29
C ALA A 121 0.41 -14.84 3.82
N PHE A 122 1.14 -15.12 2.76
CA PHE A 122 1.42 -16.47 2.29
C PHE A 122 2.74 -16.98 2.86
N ASP A 123 2.86 -18.28 3.02
CA ASP A 123 4.08 -18.90 3.51
C ASP A 123 5.20 -18.93 2.45
N LEU A 124 6.41 -19.31 2.88
CA LEU A 124 7.56 -19.34 2.00
C LEU A 124 7.46 -20.44 0.93
N ALA A 125 6.81 -21.57 1.24
CA ALA A 125 6.59 -22.65 0.28
C ALA A 125 5.76 -22.13 -0.91
N THR A 126 4.62 -21.50 -0.62
CA THR A 126 3.76 -20.86 -1.63
C THR A 126 4.49 -19.79 -2.43
N HIS A 127 5.26 -18.92 -1.76
CA HIS A 127 6.05 -17.87 -2.45
C HIS A 127 7.05 -18.42 -3.46
N ARG A 128 7.62 -19.58 -3.17
CA ARG A 128 8.63 -20.26 -4.01
C ARG A 128 8.03 -21.22 -5.02
N GLY A 129 6.68 -21.40 -5.01
CA GLY A 129 5.97 -22.28 -5.92
C GLY A 129 6.18 -23.76 -5.64
N TYR A 130 6.37 -24.12 -4.37
CA TYR A 130 6.41 -25.49 -3.91
C TYR A 130 5.08 -25.88 -3.28
N ASP A 131 4.62 -27.08 -3.60
CA ASP A 131 3.52 -27.71 -2.87
C ASP A 131 3.97 -28.10 -1.46
N SER A 132 3.05 -28.18 -0.52
CA SER A 132 3.31 -28.38 0.90
C SER A 132 3.99 -29.72 1.23
N ASP A 133 3.87 -30.71 0.34
CA ASP A 133 4.50 -32.03 0.49
C ASP A 133 5.92 -32.11 -0.09
N HIS A 134 6.41 -31.02 -0.67
CA HIS A 134 7.72 -31.02 -1.30
C HIS A 134 8.86 -31.06 -0.24
N PRO A 135 9.86 -31.96 -0.37
CA PRO A 135 10.91 -32.14 0.65
C PRO A 135 11.73 -30.89 0.99
N ARG A 136 11.82 -29.93 0.06
CA ARG A 136 12.58 -28.67 0.26
C ARG A 136 11.93 -27.69 1.21
N VAL A 137 10.66 -27.85 1.49
CA VAL A 137 9.89 -26.91 2.31
C VAL A 137 9.42 -27.50 3.62
N GLU A 138 9.93 -28.68 3.95
CA GLU A 138 9.71 -29.30 5.27
C GLU A 138 10.13 -28.32 6.37
N GLY A 139 9.18 -27.96 7.25
CA GLY A 139 9.38 -26.97 8.29
C GLY A 139 9.04 -25.51 7.92
N ASP A 140 8.86 -25.18 6.63
CA ASP A 140 8.48 -23.83 6.17
C ASP A 140 6.95 -23.71 5.98
N VAL A 141 6.26 -24.83 5.76
CA VAL A 141 4.83 -24.87 5.41
C VAL A 141 3.95 -24.33 6.55
N GLY A 142 3.14 -23.34 6.23
CA GLY A 142 2.24 -22.70 7.20
C GLY A 142 2.95 -21.83 8.25
N MET A 143 4.28 -21.68 8.15
CA MET A 143 5.07 -20.82 9.01
C MET A 143 5.11 -19.39 8.43
N ALA A 144 4.84 -18.39 9.26
CA ALA A 144 4.81 -16.97 8.88
C ALA A 144 3.92 -16.64 7.66
N GLY A 145 2.92 -17.45 7.39
CA GLY A 145 1.97 -17.28 6.30
C GLY A 145 1.08 -18.50 6.12
N VAL A 146 0.04 -18.38 5.31
CA VAL A 146 -0.86 -19.50 4.96
C VAL A 146 -0.31 -20.26 3.76
N ALA A 147 -0.32 -21.58 3.83
CA ALA A 147 0.00 -22.47 2.72
C ALA A 147 -1.19 -22.52 1.74
N ILE A 148 -0.92 -22.33 0.46
CA ILE A 148 -1.91 -22.43 -0.63
C ILE A 148 -1.28 -23.22 -1.77
N ASP A 149 -1.70 -24.47 -1.91
CA ASP A 149 -1.19 -25.37 -2.94
C ASP A 149 -2.12 -25.41 -4.17
N SER A 150 -3.39 -25.12 -3.96
CA SER A 150 -4.43 -25.30 -4.98
C SER A 150 -5.55 -24.27 -4.91
N ILE A 151 -6.43 -24.31 -5.89
CA ILE A 151 -7.69 -23.55 -5.89
C ILE A 151 -8.57 -23.92 -4.69
N GLU A 152 -8.54 -25.19 -4.24
CA GLU A 152 -9.37 -25.63 -3.11
C GLU A 152 -8.93 -24.94 -1.81
N ASP A 153 -7.63 -24.76 -1.58
CA ASP A 153 -7.13 -23.98 -0.44
C ASP A 153 -7.57 -22.52 -0.53
N MET A 154 -7.51 -21.93 -1.72
CA MET A 154 -7.96 -20.56 -1.93
C MET A 154 -9.46 -20.40 -1.68
N LYS A 155 -10.26 -21.37 -2.07
CA LYS A 155 -11.72 -21.42 -1.77
C LYS A 155 -11.97 -21.52 -0.28
N LEU A 156 -11.25 -22.39 0.42
CA LEU A 156 -11.32 -22.53 1.87
C LEU A 156 -10.87 -21.24 2.58
N LEU A 157 -9.81 -20.61 2.08
CA LEU A 157 -9.30 -19.36 2.65
C LEU A 157 -10.34 -18.24 2.63
N PHE A 158 -11.15 -18.17 1.57
CA PHE A 158 -12.16 -17.12 1.40
C PHE A 158 -13.60 -17.63 1.58
N ASP A 159 -13.78 -18.82 2.14
CA ASP A 159 -15.14 -19.34 2.43
C ASP A 159 -15.91 -18.37 3.33
N GLN A 160 -17.14 -18.04 2.94
CA GLN A 160 -18.05 -17.10 3.61
C GLN A 160 -17.49 -15.66 3.78
N ILE A 161 -16.46 -15.29 3.02
CA ILE A 161 -15.95 -13.91 2.97
C ILE A 161 -16.48 -13.25 1.69
N PRO A 162 -17.25 -12.15 1.78
CA PRO A 162 -17.90 -11.54 0.62
C PRO A 162 -16.88 -10.77 -0.23
N LEU A 163 -16.20 -11.45 -1.17
CA LEU A 163 -15.13 -10.88 -1.99
C LEU A 163 -15.57 -9.70 -2.87
N GLY A 164 -16.88 -9.57 -3.14
CA GLY A 164 -17.41 -8.42 -3.86
C GLY A 164 -17.47 -7.11 -3.05
N ASP A 165 -17.41 -7.22 -1.72
CA ASP A 165 -17.59 -6.10 -0.78
C ASP A 165 -16.33 -5.79 0.03
N ILE A 166 -15.39 -6.75 0.11
CA ILE A 166 -14.17 -6.67 0.90
C ILE A 166 -12.96 -6.45 -0.01
N SER A 167 -12.15 -5.45 0.32
CA SER A 167 -10.87 -5.25 -0.35
C SER A 167 -9.81 -6.23 0.18
N VAL A 168 -9.17 -6.97 -0.72
CA VAL A 168 -8.16 -7.99 -0.38
C VAL A 168 -6.79 -7.58 -0.89
N SER A 169 -5.83 -7.43 0.01
CA SER A 169 -4.42 -7.24 -0.33
C SER A 169 -3.68 -8.58 -0.21
N MET A 170 -2.93 -8.93 -1.23
CA MET A 170 -2.15 -10.17 -1.29
C MET A 170 -0.67 -9.86 -1.45
N THR A 171 0.13 -10.27 -0.48
CA THR A 171 1.58 -10.11 -0.54
C THR A 171 2.17 -11.33 -1.26
N MET A 172 2.20 -11.28 -2.59
CA MET A 172 2.69 -12.36 -3.42
C MET A 172 3.48 -11.81 -4.60
N ASN A 173 4.63 -12.40 -4.87
CA ASN A 173 5.56 -12.00 -5.94
C ASN A 173 5.95 -13.18 -6.84
N GLY A 174 6.69 -14.17 -6.34
CA GLY A 174 7.17 -15.29 -7.13
C GLY A 174 6.06 -16.14 -7.76
N ALA A 175 5.05 -16.51 -6.96
CA ALA A 175 3.90 -17.30 -7.40
C ALA A 175 2.68 -16.43 -7.72
N VAL A 176 2.89 -15.20 -8.16
CA VAL A 176 1.80 -14.23 -8.42
C VAL A 176 0.77 -14.74 -9.41
N LEU A 177 1.19 -15.42 -10.47
CA LEU A 177 0.31 -15.87 -11.54
C LEU A 177 -0.69 -16.93 -11.05
N PRO A 178 -0.28 -18.07 -10.44
CA PRO A 178 -1.23 -19.05 -9.93
C PRO A 178 -2.09 -18.48 -8.79
N ILE A 179 -1.53 -17.73 -7.86
CA ILE A 179 -2.29 -17.15 -6.74
C ILE A 179 -3.38 -16.18 -7.22
N MET A 180 -3.09 -15.33 -8.19
CA MET A 180 -4.08 -14.43 -8.78
C MET A 180 -5.17 -15.22 -9.53
N ALA A 181 -4.79 -16.27 -10.27
CA ALA A 181 -5.72 -17.14 -10.96
C ALA A 181 -6.67 -17.88 -9.97
N PHE A 182 -6.12 -18.42 -8.88
CA PHE A 182 -6.91 -19.06 -7.83
C PHE A 182 -7.88 -18.08 -7.15
N TYR A 183 -7.43 -16.86 -6.87
CA TYR A 183 -8.26 -15.81 -6.29
C TYR A 183 -9.45 -15.44 -7.19
N ILE A 184 -9.20 -15.22 -8.48
CA ILE A 184 -10.25 -14.94 -9.48
C ILE A 184 -11.23 -16.10 -9.59
N ALA A 185 -10.73 -17.34 -9.63
CA ALA A 185 -11.55 -18.52 -9.73
C ALA A 185 -12.41 -18.74 -8.47
N ALA A 186 -11.84 -18.57 -7.28
CA ALA A 186 -12.57 -18.63 -6.01
C ALA A 186 -13.69 -17.57 -5.94
N ALA A 187 -13.41 -16.34 -6.36
CA ALA A 187 -14.41 -15.29 -6.45
C ALA A 187 -15.54 -15.62 -7.42
N LYS A 188 -15.20 -16.16 -8.59
CA LYS A 188 -16.18 -16.60 -9.59
C LYS A 188 -17.11 -17.70 -9.06
N GLU A 189 -16.59 -18.65 -8.30
CA GLU A 189 -17.40 -19.70 -7.67
C GLU A 189 -18.34 -19.14 -6.59
N GLN A 190 -17.96 -18.03 -5.94
CA GLN A 190 -18.86 -17.27 -5.06
C GLN A 190 -19.91 -16.43 -5.82
N GLY A 191 -19.90 -16.43 -7.16
CA GLY A 191 -20.77 -15.60 -7.98
C GLY A 191 -20.34 -14.14 -8.07
N VAL A 192 -19.10 -13.82 -7.69
CA VAL A 192 -18.53 -12.47 -7.77
C VAL A 192 -17.76 -12.31 -9.08
N SER A 193 -18.17 -11.34 -9.89
CA SER A 193 -17.46 -11.03 -11.13
C SER A 193 -16.15 -10.31 -10.83
N GLN A 194 -15.14 -10.54 -11.66
CA GLN A 194 -13.79 -10.00 -11.43
C GLN A 194 -13.72 -8.46 -11.49
N GLU A 195 -14.64 -7.79 -12.19
CA GLU A 195 -14.75 -6.34 -12.26
C GLU A 195 -15.16 -5.71 -10.90
N LYS A 196 -15.72 -6.53 -10.00
CA LYS A 196 -16.10 -6.10 -8.65
C LYS A 196 -14.96 -6.23 -7.65
N LEU A 197 -13.96 -7.08 -7.96
CA LEU A 197 -12.86 -7.33 -7.04
C LEU A 197 -12.06 -6.06 -6.79
N THR A 198 -11.85 -5.76 -5.52
CA THR A 198 -11.06 -4.62 -5.04
C THR A 198 -9.90 -5.12 -4.20
N GLY A 199 -8.76 -4.50 -4.32
CA GLY A 199 -7.60 -4.89 -3.54
C GLY A 199 -6.30 -4.64 -4.27
N THR A 200 -5.28 -5.38 -3.84
CA THR A 200 -3.92 -5.24 -4.38
C THR A 200 -3.22 -6.59 -4.36
N ILE A 201 -2.48 -6.92 -5.40
CA ILE A 201 -1.45 -7.95 -5.33
C ILE A 201 -0.08 -7.27 -5.44
N GLN A 202 0.90 -7.70 -4.61
CA GLN A 202 2.19 -6.99 -4.54
C GLN A 202 2.95 -7.05 -5.86
N ASN A 203 3.14 -8.23 -6.44
CA ASN A 203 3.69 -8.44 -7.78
C ASN A 203 5.01 -7.68 -8.05
N ASP A 204 5.78 -7.41 -7.00
CA ASP A 204 7.06 -6.69 -7.06
C ASP A 204 8.20 -7.69 -7.09
N ILE A 205 8.54 -8.19 -8.31
CA ILE A 205 9.52 -9.26 -8.48
C ILE A 205 10.97 -8.75 -8.44
N LEU A 206 11.23 -7.49 -8.82
CA LEU A 206 12.59 -6.96 -8.85
C LEU A 206 13.21 -6.96 -7.46
N LYS A 207 12.46 -6.57 -6.43
CA LYS A 207 12.96 -6.64 -5.06
C LYS A 207 13.26 -8.09 -4.59
N GLU A 208 12.58 -9.10 -5.13
CA GLU A 208 12.85 -10.48 -4.80
C GLU A 208 14.22 -10.92 -5.29
N PHE A 209 14.63 -10.45 -6.47
CA PHE A 209 15.99 -10.67 -6.97
C PHE A 209 17.05 -9.93 -6.17
N MET A 210 16.71 -8.76 -5.64
CA MET A 210 17.67 -7.94 -4.90
C MET A 210 17.88 -8.42 -3.45
N VAL A 211 16.78 -8.75 -2.73
CA VAL A 211 16.88 -8.91 -1.27
C VAL A 211 16.11 -10.09 -0.66
N ARG A 212 15.06 -10.63 -1.30
CA ARG A 212 14.19 -11.66 -0.65
C ARG A 212 14.36 -13.08 -1.14
N ASN A 213 14.82 -13.27 -2.36
CA ASN A 213 15.05 -14.59 -2.97
C ASN A 213 13.82 -15.52 -3.08
N THR A 214 12.61 -14.95 -3.19
CA THR A 214 11.38 -15.73 -3.35
C THR A 214 10.84 -15.67 -4.78
N TYR A 215 11.70 -15.85 -5.76
CA TYR A 215 11.35 -15.95 -7.17
C TYR A 215 11.34 -17.40 -7.67
N ILE A 216 10.55 -17.67 -8.71
CA ILE A 216 10.45 -18.97 -9.38
C ILE A 216 11.18 -18.91 -10.72
N TYR A 217 10.97 -17.87 -11.48
CA TYR A 217 11.52 -17.69 -12.84
C TYR A 217 12.67 -16.69 -12.86
N PRO A 218 13.57 -16.77 -13.85
CA PRO A 218 14.59 -15.75 -14.07
C PRO A 218 13.98 -14.35 -14.35
N PRO A 219 14.76 -13.26 -14.27
CA PRO A 219 14.25 -11.89 -14.41
C PRO A 219 13.40 -11.65 -15.67
N LYS A 220 13.89 -12.07 -16.84
CA LYS A 220 13.21 -11.80 -18.11
C LYS A 220 11.82 -12.46 -18.23
N PRO A 221 11.63 -13.77 -17.94
CA PRO A 221 10.30 -14.38 -17.84
C PRO A 221 9.41 -13.74 -16.77
N SER A 222 9.98 -13.38 -15.61
CA SER A 222 9.23 -12.74 -14.55
C SER A 222 8.65 -11.37 -14.98
N MET A 223 9.44 -10.54 -15.66
CA MET A 223 8.97 -9.26 -16.21
C MET A 223 7.90 -9.46 -17.30
N ARG A 224 7.97 -10.54 -18.08
CA ARG A 224 6.91 -10.89 -19.01
C ARG A 224 5.60 -11.21 -18.28
N ILE A 225 5.65 -12.00 -17.19
CA ILE A 225 4.47 -12.31 -16.38
C ILE A 225 3.84 -11.02 -15.84
N ILE A 226 4.64 -10.07 -15.34
CA ILE A 226 4.13 -8.75 -14.91
C ILE A 226 3.42 -8.03 -16.04
N SER A 227 4.02 -8.01 -17.23
CA SER A 227 3.42 -7.39 -18.42
C SER A 227 2.06 -8.02 -18.74
N ASP A 228 1.95 -9.35 -18.68
CA ASP A 228 0.71 -10.07 -18.97
C ASP A 228 -0.36 -9.80 -17.88
N ILE A 229 0.04 -9.73 -16.60
CA ILE A 229 -0.85 -9.37 -15.49
C ILE A 229 -1.36 -7.93 -15.65
N PHE A 230 -0.51 -6.97 -16.01
CA PHE A 230 -0.92 -5.59 -16.24
C PHE A 230 -2.00 -5.52 -17.34
N LYS A 231 -1.77 -6.18 -18.47
CA LYS A 231 -2.76 -6.26 -19.56
C LYS A 231 -4.07 -6.88 -19.10
N TYR A 232 -3.99 -7.96 -18.35
CA TYR A 232 -5.18 -8.66 -17.89
C TYR A 232 -5.97 -7.79 -16.90
N ALA A 233 -5.29 -7.24 -15.89
CA ALA A 233 -5.93 -6.50 -14.82
C ALA A 233 -6.55 -5.19 -15.31
N SER A 234 -5.87 -4.42 -16.16
CA SER A 234 -6.38 -3.16 -16.71
C SER A 234 -7.69 -3.34 -17.48
N HIS A 235 -7.90 -4.50 -18.13
CA HIS A 235 -9.12 -4.76 -18.89
C HIS A 235 -10.23 -5.45 -18.07
N ASN A 236 -9.85 -6.34 -17.13
CA ASN A 236 -10.81 -7.24 -16.50
C ASN A 236 -11.05 -6.92 -15.01
N MET A 237 -10.15 -6.19 -14.37
CA MET A 237 -10.18 -5.91 -12.94
C MET A 237 -9.92 -4.42 -12.64
N PRO A 238 -10.78 -3.49 -13.11
CA PRO A 238 -10.50 -2.05 -13.10
C PRO A 238 -10.41 -1.44 -11.69
N LYS A 239 -10.76 -2.18 -10.64
CA LYS A 239 -10.69 -1.74 -9.24
C LYS A 239 -9.58 -2.44 -8.46
N PHE A 240 -8.73 -3.20 -9.14
CA PHE A 240 -7.70 -4.01 -8.51
C PHE A 240 -6.31 -3.51 -8.86
N ASN A 241 -5.52 -3.15 -7.86
CA ASN A 241 -4.14 -2.73 -8.04
C ASN A 241 -3.26 -3.95 -8.31
N CYS A 242 -2.73 -4.06 -9.51
CA CYS A 242 -1.97 -5.22 -9.96
C CYS A 242 -0.47 -5.14 -9.62
N ILE A 243 -0.04 -4.10 -8.90
CA ILE A 243 1.32 -3.95 -8.38
C ILE A 243 1.33 -3.08 -7.13
N SER A 244 2.29 -3.34 -6.24
CA SER A 244 2.60 -2.50 -5.09
C SER A 244 4.10 -2.56 -4.82
N ILE A 245 4.80 -1.49 -5.14
CA ILE A 245 6.26 -1.40 -5.03
C ILE A 245 6.62 -1.02 -3.60
N SER A 246 7.55 -1.75 -2.99
CA SER A 246 7.88 -1.59 -1.57
C SER A 246 9.40 -1.55 -1.35
N GLY A 247 9.88 -0.43 -0.81
CA GLY A 247 11.28 -0.26 -0.38
C GLY A 247 11.63 -0.91 0.95
N TYR A 248 10.64 -1.19 1.80
CA TYR A 248 10.82 -1.74 3.14
C TYR A 248 11.81 -2.92 3.21
N HIS A 249 11.73 -3.83 2.26
CA HIS A 249 12.58 -5.03 2.22
C HIS A 249 14.06 -4.69 1.97
N MET A 250 14.34 -3.62 1.25
CA MET A 250 15.72 -3.16 1.00
C MET A 250 16.30 -2.56 2.28
N GLN A 251 15.52 -1.79 3.03
CA GLN A 251 15.91 -1.26 4.32
C GLN A 251 16.20 -2.39 5.32
N GLU A 252 15.32 -3.39 5.43
CA GLU A 252 15.51 -4.55 6.31
C GLU A 252 16.76 -5.38 5.91
N ALA A 253 17.15 -5.36 4.64
CA ALA A 253 18.40 -5.97 4.17
C ALA A 253 19.64 -5.09 4.40
N GLY A 254 19.50 -3.89 5.01
CA GLY A 254 20.59 -3.01 5.40
C GLY A 254 20.83 -1.83 4.46
N ALA A 255 19.92 -1.52 3.55
CA ALA A 255 20.03 -0.31 2.73
C ALA A 255 19.84 0.95 3.59
N SER A 256 20.60 2.02 3.27
CA SER A 256 20.34 3.34 3.83
C SER A 256 19.03 3.92 3.27
N PRO A 257 18.42 4.92 3.93
CA PRO A 257 17.19 5.54 3.42
C PRO A 257 17.31 6.07 1.99
N GLU A 258 18.48 6.59 1.61
CA GLU A 258 18.72 7.09 0.26
C GLU A 258 18.76 5.97 -0.77
N LEU A 259 19.37 4.82 -0.41
CA LEU A 259 19.40 3.63 -1.28
C LEU A 259 18.02 2.99 -1.39
N GLU A 260 17.27 2.89 -0.28
CA GLU A 260 15.89 2.42 -0.28
C GLU A 260 15.04 3.25 -1.24
N LEU A 261 15.10 4.58 -1.12
CA LEU A 261 14.36 5.49 -2.01
C LEU A 261 14.79 5.32 -3.47
N ALA A 262 16.10 5.31 -3.74
CA ALA A 262 16.62 5.23 -5.10
C ALA A 262 16.22 3.93 -5.80
N TYR A 263 16.35 2.79 -5.14
CA TYR A 263 15.97 1.48 -5.69
C TYR A 263 14.46 1.35 -5.86
N THR A 264 13.67 1.83 -4.91
CA THR A 264 12.20 1.78 -5.00
C THR A 264 11.69 2.58 -6.20
N ILE A 265 12.24 3.77 -6.42
CA ILE A 265 11.89 4.60 -7.59
C ILE A 265 12.38 3.93 -8.90
N ALA A 266 13.59 3.37 -8.89
CA ALA A 266 14.13 2.68 -10.07
C ALA A 266 13.27 1.48 -10.48
N ASP A 267 12.81 0.67 -9.51
CA ASP A 267 11.88 -0.43 -9.73
C ASP A 267 10.57 0.07 -10.31
N GLY A 268 10.00 1.14 -9.72
CA GLY A 268 8.79 1.77 -10.22
C GLY A 268 8.89 2.20 -11.67
N LEU A 269 9.99 2.84 -12.03
CA LEU A 269 10.26 3.26 -13.42
C LEU A 269 10.36 2.06 -14.37
N GLU A 270 10.97 0.94 -13.96
CA GLU A 270 11.05 -0.23 -14.82
C GLU A 270 9.71 -0.94 -14.99
N TYR A 271 8.86 -0.95 -13.96
CA TYR A 271 7.49 -1.45 -14.08
C TYR A 271 6.64 -0.56 -15.01
N VAL A 272 6.76 0.76 -14.91
CA VAL A 272 6.10 1.69 -15.85
C VAL A 272 6.56 1.43 -17.28
N ARG A 273 7.86 1.29 -17.51
CA ARG A 273 8.40 0.94 -18.84
C ARG A 273 7.85 -0.39 -19.34
N THR A 274 7.69 -1.35 -18.45
CA THR A 274 7.13 -2.67 -18.78
C THR A 274 5.67 -2.58 -19.24
N GLY A 275 4.84 -1.80 -18.55
CA GLY A 275 3.46 -1.53 -18.95
C GLY A 275 3.35 -0.81 -20.29
N ILE A 276 4.16 0.22 -20.51
CA ILE A 276 4.19 0.96 -21.77
C ILE A 276 4.65 0.04 -22.93
N LYS A 277 5.70 -0.77 -22.74
CA LYS A 277 6.14 -1.76 -23.73
C LYS A 277 5.07 -2.81 -24.01
N ALA A 278 4.19 -3.08 -23.06
CA ALA A 278 3.04 -3.96 -23.23
C ALA A 278 1.93 -3.34 -24.10
N GLY A 279 2.01 -2.07 -24.44
CA GLY A 279 1.04 -1.32 -25.23
C GLY A 279 -0.08 -0.69 -24.40
N LEU A 280 0.10 -0.55 -23.08
CA LEU A 280 -0.87 0.11 -22.20
C LEU A 280 -0.55 1.62 -22.11
N SER A 281 -1.59 2.44 -21.98
CA SER A 281 -1.44 3.82 -21.51
C SER A 281 -1.04 3.82 -20.04
N ILE A 282 -0.20 4.77 -19.63
CA ILE A 282 0.22 4.88 -18.23
C ILE A 282 -0.99 5.08 -17.30
N ASP A 283 -1.99 5.80 -17.76
CA ASP A 283 -3.22 6.09 -16.99
C ASP A 283 -4.11 4.86 -16.79
N ASP A 284 -3.89 3.76 -17.54
CA ASP A 284 -4.67 2.53 -17.44
C ASP A 284 -4.16 1.59 -16.34
N PHE A 285 -2.88 1.71 -15.94
CA PHE A 285 -2.28 0.75 -14.99
C PHE A 285 -1.48 1.38 -13.84
N ALA A 286 -1.20 2.67 -13.90
CA ALA A 286 -0.43 3.41 -12.89
C ALA A 286 -1.11 4.73 -12.49
N PRO A 287 -2.44 4.72 -12.15
CA PRO A 287 -3.13 5.91 -11.69
C PRO A 287 -2.71 6.29 -10.26
#